data_3f0b0cd7d99f124d972d59be3551d7b5
#
_entry.id   3f0b0cd7d99f124d972d59be3551d7b5
#
_cell.length_a   1.000
_cell.length_b   1.000
_cell.length_c   1.000
_cell.angle_alpha   90.00
_cell.angle_beta   90.00
_cell.angle_gamma   90.00
#
_symmetry.space_group_name_H-M   'P 1'
#
loop_
_entity.id
_entity.type
_entity.pdbx_description
1 polymer ?
#
loop_
_entity_poly.entity_id
_entity_poly.type
_entity_poly.pdbx_seq_one_letter_code
_entity_poly.pdbx_strand_id
1 'polypeptide(L)'
;MRLSVSRTKNACSYYIIDSYRGLDGKVKTKVIEKLGTEKHIKDTYAVDDAEQWCRQYLETKKAEEAKIKSQNCRSITIKLAENLPKDEKALTYNAGYLVLEKIYHEFGISNICSEIQAKHPHVKGFSLNKVLKAMLFGRVLNPSSKLSLSNKVQHQMLECPNAQVQHIYRAMDLIAQHHELIQDRLYYYSNKSMPRNVNRLYYDCTNFFTEKELEDCDVKGKSEDWYQDHTLRKYGKSKENRPNPIVQLGLFMDGDGVPLGINVFAGNESEKPTMKPLEEKLIQNFSKTDIVVCADCGLSTFDNRQFNNCTFDTDPLVQFGLRGQRHYVYVQSIKQLKASLQDWAIDPSDWSYIDRRSGKTATVNKFSLDSLNENNHDEFYDVIFYKERTIAENG
;
A
#
# COMPACT_ATOMS: atom_id res chain seq x y z
N MET A 1 -31.36 5.04 6.72
CA MET A 1 -31.81 5.76 5.49
C MET A 1 -33.33 5.92 5.47
N ARG A 2 -33.85 7.03 4.95
CA ARG A 2 -35.30 7.31 4.75
C ARG A 2 -35.51 8.14 3.49
N LEU A 3 -36.71 8.01 2.90
CA LEU A 3 -37.13 8.84 1.78
C LEU A 3 -37.49 10.23 2.27
N SER A 4 -37.01 11.24 1.59
CA SER A 4 -37.39 12.65 1.79
C SER A 4 -37.93 13.19 0.49
N VAL A 5 -39.08 13.85 0.59
CA VAL A 5 -39.80 14.44 -0.55
C VAL A 5 -39.80 15.95 -0.39
N SER A 6 -39.24 16.64 -1.36
CA SER A 6 -39.30 18.11 -1.43
C SER A 6 -40.34 18.52 -2.46
N ARG A 7 -41.38 19.24 -2.02
CA ARG A 7 -42.47 19.72 -2.87
C ARG A 7 -42.36 21.22 -3.05
N THR A 8 -42.30 21.67 -4.29
CA THR A 8 -42.38 23.08 -4.70
C THR A 8 -43.62 23.29 -5.51
N LYS A 9 -43.99 24.55 -5.81
CA LYS A 9 -45.20 24.85 -6.58
C LYS A 9 -45.25 24.14 -7.95
N ASN A 10 -44.08 23.83 -8.54
CA ASN A 10 -44.00 23.31 -9.93
C ASN A 10 -43.31 21.96 -10.04
N ALA A 11 -42.77 21.37 -8.94
CA ALA A 11 -42.05 20.11 -9.01
C ALA A 11 -42.02 19.38 -7.67
N CYS A 12 -42.07 18.05 -7.72
CA CYS A 12 -41.82 17.14 -6.61
C CYS A 12 -40.47 16.44 -6.84
N SER A 13 -39.58 16.47 -5.86
CA SER A 13 -38.27 15.85 -5.95
C SER A 13 -38.03 14.90 -4.79
N TYR A 14 -37.40 13.77 -5.08
CA TYR A 14 -37.17 12.67 -4.15
C TYR A 14 -35.70 12.51 -3.82
N TYR A 15 -35.41 12.28 -2.54
CA TYR A 15 -34.04 12.11 -2.01
C TYR A 15 -34.02 10.97 -1.01
N ILE A 16 -32.93 10.19 -1.02
CA ILE A 16 -32.60 9.29 0.08
C ILE A 16 -31.70 10.06 1.04
N ILE A 17 -32.12 10.16 2.30
CA ILE A 17 -31.39 10.86 3.35
C ILE A 17 -31.06 9.93 4.50
N ASP A 18 -29.97 10.20 5.19
CA ASP A 18 -29.61 9.54 6.44
C ASP A 18 -29.34 10.56 7.54
N SER A 19 -29.61 10.16 8.79
CA SER A 19 -29.39 11.01 9.95
C SER A 19 -28.21 10.49 10.77
N TYR A 20 -27.31 11.38 11.13
CA TYR A 20 -26.15 11.07 11.95
C TYR A 20 -25.99 12.09 13.08
N ARG A 21 -25.33 11.70 14.16
CA ARG A 21 -24.95 12.63 15.24
C ARG A 21 -23.61 13.27 14.92
N GLY A 22 -23.59 14.59 14.85
CA GLY A 22 -22.35 15.36 14.72
C GLY A 22 -21.51 15.33 16.01
N LEU A 23 -20.27 15.80 15.93
CA LEU A 23 -19.39 15.94 17.10
C LEU A 23 -19.96 16.86 18.19
N ASP A 24 -20.88 17.73 17.81
CA ASP A 24 -21.66 18.64 18.69
C ASP A 24 -22.86 17.95 19.36
N GLY A 25 -23.01 16.65 19.22
CA GLY A 25 -24.11 15.85 19.76
C GLY A 25 -25.47 16.05 19.06
N LYS A 26 -25.58 17.00 18.11
CA LYS A 26 -26.84 17.30 17.39
C LYS A 26 -27.05 16.31 16.25
N VAL A 27 -28.32 15.99 16.02
CA VAL A 27 -28.71 15.16 14.86
C VAL A 27 -28.65 16.01 13.59
N LYS A 28 -27.83 15.58 12.64
CA LYS A 28 -27.66 16.16 11.30
C LYS A 28 -28.18 15.20 10.25
N THR A 29 -28.64 15.73 9.14
CA THR A 29 -29.15 14.94 8.02
C THR A 29 -28.23 15.13 6.82
N LYS A 30 -27.83 14.02 6.19
CA LYS A 30 -27.03 14.00 4.97
C LYS A 30 -27.86 13.40 3.83
N VAL A 31 -27.82 14.04 2.68
CA VAL A 31 -28.38 13.46 1.45
C VAL A 31 -27.40 12.40 0.96
N ILE A 32 -27.87 11.15 0.87
CA ILE A 32 -27.12 10.02 0.37
C ILE A 32 -27.24 9.96 -1.15
N GLU A 33 -28.46 10.14 -1.67
CA GLU A 33 -28.72 10.05 -3.10
C GLU A 33 -29.89 10.93 -3.49
N LYS A 34 -29.79 11.55 -4.68
CA LYS A 34 -30.85 12.33 -5.30
C LYS A 34 -31.50 11.47 -6.39
N LEU A 35 -32.73 11.04 -6.16
CA LEU A 35 -33.46 10.19 -7.12
C LEU A 35 -34.00 10.97 -8.31
N GLY A 36 -34.25 12.27 -8.15
CA GLY A 36 -34.71 13.15 -9.22
C GLY A 36 -36.11 13.71 -9.00
N THR A 37 -36.63 14.34 -10.03
CA THR A 37 -38.01 14.86 -10.03
C THR A 37 -39.01 13.77 -10.38
N GLU A 38 -40.29 13.95 -9.98
CA GLU A 38 -41.36 13.01 -10.30
C GLU A 38 -41.43 12.70 -11.80
N LYS A 39 -41.34 13.75 -12.63
CA LYS A 39 -41.32 13.58 -14.11
C LYS A 39 -40.14 12.78 -14.56
N HIS A 40 -38.93 13.05 -14.06
CA HIS A 40 -37.73 12.33 -14.43
C HIS A 40 -37.83 10.84 -14.08
N ILE A 41 -38.39 10.52 -12.92
CA ILE A 41 -38.53 9.13 -12.47
C ILE A 41 -39.52 8.38 -13.36
N LYS A 42 -40.69 9.01 -13.65
CA LYS A 42 -41.71 8.42 -14.53
C LYS A 42 -41.14 8.16 -15.95
N ASP A 43 -40.46 9.14 -16.50
CA ASP A 43 -39.89 9.04 -17.85
C ASP A 43 -38.75 8.04 -17.95
N THR A 44 -37.87 7.98 -16.93
CA THR A 44 -36.66 7.12 -16.96
C THR A 44 -36.98 5.68 -16.64
N TYR A 45 -37.87 5.43 -15.69
CA TYR A 45 -38.14 4.05 -15.22
C TYR A 45 -39.51 3.52 -15.69
N ALA A 46 -40.21 4.26 -16.55
CA ALA A 46 -41.52 3.89 -17.12
C ALA A 46 -42.53 3.44 -16.05
N VAL A 47 -42.65 4.21 -14.98
CA VAL A 47 -43.56 3.93 -13.84
C VAL A 47 -44.62 4.99 -13.71
N ASP A 48 -45.85 4.60 -13.33
CA ASP A 48 -46.96 5.52 -13.16
C ASP A 48 -46.89 6.27 -11.82
N ASP A 49 -46.41 5.62 -10.76
CA ASP A 49 -46.26 6.20 -9.42
C ASP A 49 -44.78 6.28 -9.02
N ALA A 50 -44.23 7.48 -9.11
CA ALA A 50 -42.85 7.77 -8.75
C ALA A 50 -42.58 7.61 -7.24
N GLU A 51 -43.55 7.89 -6.37
CA GLU A 51 -43.35 7.76 -4.93
C GLU A 51 -43.33 6.29 -4.51
N GLN A 52 -44.18 5.46 -5.08
CA GLN A 52 -44.23 4.03 -4.83
C GLN A 52 -42.91 3.39 -5.30
N TRP A 53 -42.43 3.76 -6.48
CA TRP A 53 -41.14 3.29 -7.01
C TRP A 53 -39.97 3.69 -6.08
N CYS A 54 -39.92 4.94 -5.63
CA CYS A 54 -38.86 5.39 -4.70
C CYS A 54 -38.89 4.64 -3.37
N ARG A 55 -40.05 4.27 -2.86
CA ARG A 55 -40.19 3.46 -1.64
C ARG A 55 -39.68 2.03 -1.87
N GLN A 56 -40.03 1.41 -2.97
CA GLN A 56 -39.50 0.07 -3.33
C GLN A 56 -37.99 0.10 -3.52
N TYR A 57 -37.46 1.08 -4.22
CA TYR A 57 -36.03 1.27 -4.40
C TYR A 57 -35.29 1.44 -3.05
N LEU A 58 -35.85 2.24 -2.14
CA LEU A 58 -35.31 2.40 -0.79
C LEU A 58 -35.29 1.09 -0.01
N GLU A 59 -36.34 0.28 -0.10
CA GLU A 59 -36.40 -1.03 0.59
C GLU A 59 -35.39 -2.02 -0.01
N THR A 60 -35.19 -2.03 -1.32
CA THR A 60 -34.16 -2.83 -1.99
C THR A 60 -32.77 -2.42 -1.50
N LYS A 61 -32.47 -1.12 -1.46
CA LYS A 61 -31.19 -0.61 -0.92
C LYS A 61 -30.99 -0.96 0.56
N LYS A 62 -32.02 -0.85 1.37
CA LYS A 62 -31.93 -1.27 2.79
C LYS A 62 -31.65 -2.76 2.93
N ALA A 63 -32.27 -3.60 2.10
CA ALA A 63 -32.06 -5.03 2.10
C ALA A 63 -30.62 -5.39 1.66
N GLU A 64 -30.08 -4.70 0.65
CA GLU A 64 -28.69 -4.83 0.22
C GLU A 64 -27.71 -4.40 1.33
N GLU A 65 -27.94 -3.25 1.97
CA GLU A 65 -27.11 -2.83 3.10
C GLU A 65 -27.21 -3.77 4.30
N ALA A 66 -28.41 -4.28 4.60
CA ALA A 66 -28.60 -5.27 5.67
C ALA A 66 -27.86 -6.56 5.35
N LYS A 67 -27.88 -6.99 4.09
CA LYS A 67 -27.12 -8.17 3.61
C LYS A 67 -25.61 -7.95 3.73
N ILE A 68 -25.10 -6.78 3.32
CA ILE A 68 -23.70 -6.42 3.47
C ILE A 68 -23.32 -6.32 4.97
N LYS A 69 -24.17 -5.71 5.79
CA LYS A 69 -23.97 -5.66 7.26
C LYS A 69 -23.96 -7.05 7.88
N SER A 70 -24.88 -7.95 7.49
CA SER A 70 -24.92 -9.32 8.01
C SER A 70 -23.69 -10.13 7.59
N GLN A 71 -23.16 -9.90 6.40
CA GLN A 71 -21.92 -10.52 5.94
C GLN A 71 -20.68 -9.99 6.69
N ASN A 72 -20.75 -8.74 7.16
CA ASN A 72 -19.68 -8.08 7.91
C ASN A 72 -19.83 -8.20 9.44
N CYS A 73 -20.90 -8.78 9.94
CA CYS A 73 -21.12 -9.04 11.36
C CYS A 73 -20.64 -10.43 11.73
N ARG A 74 -19.78 -10.51 12.75
CA ARG A 74 -19.39 -11.76 13.39
C ARG A 74 -20.07 -11.84 14.75
N SER A 75 -20.90 -12.87 14.95
CA SER A 75 -21.55 -13.12 16.23
C SER A 75 -20.67 -14.04 17.08
N ILE A 76 -20.38 -13.62 18.31
CA ILE A 76 -19.69 -14.44 19.31
C ILE A 76 -20.73 -14.84 20.35
N THR A 77 -20.96 -16.13 20.50
CA THR A 77 -21.86 -16.65 21.53
C THR A 77 -21.03 -16.98 22.77
N ILE A 78 -21.28 -16.27 23.88
CA ILE A 78 -20.66 -16.53 25.16
C ILE A 78 -21.69 -17.27 26.04
N LYS A 79 -21.38 -18.48 26.46
CA LYS A 79 -22.22 -19.23 27.40
C LYS A 79 -21.89 -18.82 28.82
N LEU A 80 -22.73 -18.01 29.41
CA LEU A 80 -22.55 -17.49 30.79
C LEU A 80 -22.78 -18.56 31.89
N ALA A 81 -23.33 -19.70 31.53
CA ALA A 81 -23.66 -20.77 32.46
C ALA A 81 -22.56 -21.85 32.64
N GLU A 82 -21.47 -21.77 31.91
CA GLU A 82 -20.33 -22.64 32.09
C GLU A 82 -19.48 -22.15 33.26
N ASN A 83 -19.49 -22.87 34.39
CA ASN A 83 -18.57 -22.63 35.47
C ASN A 83 -17.14 -22.90 34.98
N LEU A 84 -16.25 -21.94 35.09
CA LEU A 84 -14.83 -22.16 34.86
C LEU A 84 -14.33 -23.23 35.83
N PRO A 85 -13.66 -24.29 35.37
CA PRO A 85 -13.01 -25.25 36.26
C PRO A 85 -12.07 -24.47 37.21
N LYS A 86 -12.08 -24.87 38.49
CA LYS A 86 -11.33 -24.12 39.54
C LYS A 86 -9.83 -24.01 39.28
N ASP A 87 -9.27 -24.84 38.40
CA ASP A 87 -7.83 -24.94 38.10
C ASP A 87 -7.45 -24.41 36.72
N GLU A 88 -8.40 -23.93 35.90
CA GLU A 88 -8.09 -23.38 34.61
C GLU A 88 -7.74 -21.88 34.70
N LYS A 89 -6.59 -21.54 34.14
CA LYS A 89 -6.18 -20.12 33.96
C LYS A 89 -7.20 -19.44 33.06
N ALA A 90 -7.63 -18.24 33.44
CA ALA A 90 -8.50 -17.41 32.61
C ALA A 90 -7.90 -17.25 31.20
N LEU A 91 -8.64 -17.64 30.18
CA LEU A 91 -8.24 -17.45 28.80
C LEU A 91 -8.53 -16.01 28.39
N THR A 92 -7.48 -15.28 28.06
CA THR A 92 -7.58 -13.92 27.51
C THR A 92 -7.50 -13.96 26.01
N TYR A 93 -8.51 -13.42 25.31
CA TYR A 93 -8.52 -13.30 23.87
C TYR A 93 -8.19 -11.88 23.45
N ASN A 94 -7.40 -11.73 22.36
CA ASN A 94 -7.10 -10.44 21.76
C ASN A 94 -8.16 -10.12 20.69
N ALA A 95 -9.07 -9.19 20.98
CA ALA A 95 -10.14 -8.81 20.05
C ALA A 95 -9.63 -8.09 18.78
N GLY A 96 -8.40 -7.59 18.77
CA GLY A 96 -7.82 -6.88 17.63
C GLY A 96 -7.77 -7.71 16.34
N TYR A 97 -7.70 -9.05 16.47
CA TYR A 97 -7.69 -9.91 15.30
C TYR A 97 -8.97 -9.83 14.47
N LEU A 98 -10.11 -9.45 15.05
CA LEU A 98 -11.38 -9.29 14.32
C LEU A 98 -11.29 -8.19 13.26
N VAL A 99 -10.59 -7.10 13.56
CA VAL A 99 -10.33 -6.00 12.61
C VAL A 99 -9.40 -6.48 11.50
N LEU A 100 -8.31 -7.17 11.88
CA LEU A 100 -7.34 -7.72 10.92
C LEU A 100 -7.98 -8.77 10.02
N GLU A 101 -8.93 -9.55 10.52
CA GLU A 101 -9.63 -10.55 9.73
C GLU A 101 -10.46 -9.93 8.61
N LYS A 102 -11.10 -8.78 8.87
CA LYS A 102 -11.81 -8.03 7.84
C LYS A 102 -10.86 -7.63 6.72
N ILE A 103 -9.73 -7.00 7.05
CA ILE A 103 -8.70 -6.58 6.08
C ILE A 103 -8.15 -7.79 5.32
N TYR A 104 -7.90 -8.90 6.01
CA TYR A 104 -7.42 -10.13 5.43
C TYR A 104 -8.35 -10.68 4.33
N HIS A 105 -9.66 -10.60 4.56
CA HIS A 105 -10.67 -11.00 3.58
C HIS A 105 -10.83 -10.00 2.45
N GLU A 106 -10.81 -8.71 2.73
CA GLU A 106 -10.90 -7.64 1.73
C GLU A 106 -9.72 -7.71 0.74
N PHE A 107 -8.53 -8.04 1.22
CA PHE A 107 -7.34 -8.23 0.38
C PHE A 107 -7.25 -9.65 -0.24
N GLY A 108 -8.29 -10.45 -0.11
CA GLY A 108 -8.40 -11.75 -0.77
C GLY A 108 -7.32 -12.76 -0.36
N ILE A 109 -6.66 -12.58 0.80
CA ILE A 109 -5.51 -13.41 1.20
C ILE A 109 -5.91 -14.88 1.33
N SER A 110 -7.14 -15.17 1.75
CA SER A 110 -7.66 -16.55 1.78
C SER A 110 -7.68 -17.19 0.39
N ASN A 111 -8.05 -16.43 -0.65
CA ASN A 111 -8.09 -16.90 -2.03
C ASN A 111 -6.66 -17.15 -2.56
N ILE A 112 -5.74 -16.25 -2.24
CA ILE A 112 -4.32 -16.38 -2.60
C ILE A 112 -3.75 -17.66 -1.98
N CYS A 113 -4.00 -17.91 -0.69
CA CYS A 113 -3.57 -19.14 -0.02
C CYS A 113 -4.15 -20.39 -0.68
N SER A 114 -5.41 -20.35 -1.08
CA SER A 114 -6.07 -21.47 -1.76
C SER A 114 -5.48 -21.73 -3.14
N GLU A 115 -5.17 -20.67 -3.90
CA GLU A 115 -4.51 -20.76 -5.21
C GLU A 115 -3.10 -21.37 -5.09
N ILE A 116 -2.30 -20.94 -4.09
CA ILE A 116 -0.98 -21.51 -3.83
C ILE A 116 -1.10 -22.98 -3.41
N GLN A 117 -1.99 -23.29 -2.48
CA GLN A 117 -2.13 -24.65 -1.97
C GLN A 117 -2.62 -25.64 -3.04
N ALA A 118 -3.44 -25.18 -3.98
CA ALA A 118 -3.86 -25.98 -5.13
C ALA A 118 -2.69 -26.37 -6.06
N LYS A 119 -1.68 -25.54 -6.17
CA LYS A 119 -0.46 -25.84 -6.95
C LYS A 119 0.45 -26.87 -6.25
N HIS A 120 0.24 -27.12 -4.95
CA HIS A 120 1.04 -28.01 -4.13
C HIS A 120 0.20 -29.11 -3.46
N PRO A 121 -0.47 -30.01 -4.23
CA PRO A 121 -1.38 -31.02 -3.68
C PRO A 121 -0.66 -32.06 -2.81
N HIS A 122 0.64 -32.17 -2.95
CA HIS A 122 1.50 -33.06 -2.14
C HIS A 122 1.80 -32.47 -0.74
N VAL A 123 1.67 -31.19 -0.55
CA VAL A 123 1.87 -30.53 0.75
C VAL A 123 0.62 -30.75 1.60
N LYS A 124 0.64 -31.76 2.45
CA LYS A 124 -0.47 -32.16 3.32
C LYS A 124 -0.15 -31.87 4.78
N GLY A 125 -1.19 -31.93 5.62
CA GLY A 125 -1.06 -31.86 7.09
C GLY A 125 -1.26 -30.48 7.69
N PHE A 126 -1.36 -29.40 6.90
CA PHE A 126 -1.73 -28.08 7.41
C PHE A 126 -2.47 -27.24 6.36
N SER A 127 -3.14 -26.20 6.80
CA SER A 127 -3.78 -25.19 5.94
C SER A 127 -2.90 -23.96 5.87
N LEU A 128 -2.40 -23.61 4.67
CA LEU A 128 -1.61 -22.41 4.45
C LEU A 128 -2.34 -21.16 4.94
N ASN A 129 -3.65 -21.08 4.63
CA ASN A 129 -4.51 -19.97 5.07
C ASN A 129 -4.52 -19.79 6.60
N LYS A 130 -4.71 -20.90 7.36
CA LYS A 130 -4.70 -20.83 8.83
C LYS A 130 -3.36 -20.43 9.39
N VAL A 131 -2.27 -20.98 8.84
CA VAL A 131 -0.92 -20.68 9.29
C VAL A 131 -0.53 -19.25 8.97
N LEU A 132 -0.80 -18.77 7.73
CA LEU A 132 -0.51 -17.40 7.34
C LEU A 132 -1.32 -16.38 8.18
N LYS A 133 -2.60 -16.70 8.44
CA LYS A 133 -3.44 -15.88 9.34
C LYS A 133 -2.79 -15.76 10.73
N ALA A 134 -2.33 -16.87 11.32
CA ALA A 134 -1.62 -16.85 12.60
C ALA A 134 -0.35 -15.99 12.54
N MET A 135 0.43 -16.12 11.48
CA MET A 135 1.69 -15.38 11.30
C MET A 135 1.44 -13.87 11.18
N LEU A 136 0.49 -13.46 10.35
CA LEU A 136 0.17 -12.04 10.11
C LEU A 136 -0.43 -11.39 11.36
N PHE A 137 -1.44 -12.02 11.93
CA PHE A 137 -2.12 -11.48 13.11
C PHE A 137 -1.19 -11.46 14.32
N GLY A 138 -0.43 -12.54 14.52
CA GLY A 138 0.58 -12.59 15.57
C GLY A 138 1.66 -11.53 15.39
N ARG A 139 2.08 -11.24 14.15
CA ARG A 139 3.08 -10.20 13.87
C ARG A 139 2.58 -8.79 14.19
N VAL A 140 1.31 -8.51 13.92
CA VAL A 140 0.72 -7.18 14.14
C VAL A 140 0.33 -6.99 15.62
N LEU A 141 -0.31 -7.99 16.23
CA LEU A 141 -0.91 -7.84 17.56
C LEU A 141 0.06 -8.17 18.71
N ASN A 142 0.96 -9.12 18.49
CA ASN A 142 1.91 -9.58 19.48
C ASN A 142 3.18 -10.11 18.83
N PRO A 143 4.08 -9.21 18.34
CA PRO A 143 5.33 -9.59 17.69
C PRO A 143 6.17 -10.53 18.58
N SER A 144 6.45 -11.72 18.07
CA SER A 144 7.17 -12.74 18.84
C SER A 144 7.90 -13.73 17.92
N SER A 145 8.70 -14.63 18.52
CA SER A 145 9.34 -15.71 17.79
C SER A 145 8.31 -16.71 17.23
N LYS A 146 8.68 -17.48 16.18
CA LYS A 146 7.84 -18.52 15.60
C LYS A 146 7.43 -19.59 16.64
N LEU A 147 8.33 -19.89 17.56
CA LEU A 147 8.07 -20.81 18.66
C LEU A 147 7.02 -20.24 19.63
N SER A 148 7.17 -18.96 20.00
CA SER A 148 6.20 -18.28 20.87
C SER A 148 4.84 -18.12 20.16
N LEU A 149 4.84 -17.82 18.87
CA LEU A 149 3.62 -17.78 18.06
C LEU A 149 2.87 -19.13 18.13
N SER A 150 3.57 -20.23 17.90
CA SER A 150 2.99 -21.58 17.92
C SER A 150 2.49 -21.96 19.33
N ASN A 151 3.24 -21.66 20.38
CA ASN A 151 2.93 -22.18 21.72
C ASN A 151 2.04 -21.26 22.56
N LYS A 152 1.98 -19.96 22.26
CA LYS A 152 1.31 -18.97 23.11
C LYS A 152 0.38 -18.05 22.35
N VAL A 153 0.91 -17.30 21.36
CA VAL A 153 0.21 -16.15 20.77
C VAL A 153 -1.05 -16.59 20.01
N GLN A 154 -0.98 -17.68 19.23
CA GLN A 154 -2.15 -18.16 18.49
C GLN A 154 -3.34 -18.57 19.36
N HIS A 155 -3.09 -18.96 20.63
CA HIS A 155 -4.16 -19.33 21.56
C HIS A 155 -4.93 -18.13 22.12
N GLN A 156 -4.41 -16.91 21.89
CA GLN A 156 -5.14 -15.67 22.18
C GLN A 156 -6.14 -15.29 21.07
N MET A 157 -6.15 -16.00 19.98
CA MET A 157 -7.13 -15.85 18.91
C MET A 157 -8.36 -16.72 19.21
N LEU A 158 -9.58 -16.17 19.04
CA LEU A 158 -10.82 -16.89 19.32
C LEU A 158 -10.92 -18.20 18.52
N GLU A 159 -10.49 -18.15 17.26
CA GLU A 159 -10.31 -19.35 16.42
C GLU A 159 -8.81 -19.67 16.34
N CYS A 160 -8.32 -20.47 17.27
CA CYS A 160 -6.92 -20.88 17.28
C CYS A 160 -6.56 -21.62 15.98
N PRO A 161 -5.59 -21.17 15.21
CA PRO A 161 -5.19 -21.81 13.95
C PRO A 161 -4.53 -23.17 14.14
N ASN A 162 -4.07 -23.51 15.35
CA ASN A 162 -3.31 -24.74 15.67
C ASN A 162 -2.08 -24.93 14.77
N ALA A 163 -1.38 -23.84 14.51
CA ALA A 163 -0.17 -23.83 13.69
C ALA A 163 1.04 -24.33 14.49
N GLN A 164 1.55 -25.50 14.14
CA GLN A 164 2.80 -26.01 14.70
C GLN A 164 4.01 -25.30 14.07
N VAL A 165 5.13 -25.25 14.78
CA VAL A 165 6.37 -24.59 14.33
C VAL A 165 6.81 -25.09 12.93
N GLN A 166 6.76 -26.41 12.71
CA GLN A 166 7.08 -27.01 11.41
C GLN A 166 6.13 -26.54 10.28
N HIS A 167 4.86 -26.31 10.57
CA HIS A 167 3.90 -25.80 9.60
C HIS A 167 4.18 -24.36 9.25
N ILE A 168 4.66 -23.56 10.23
CA ILE A 168 5.05 -22.18 10.02
C ILE A 168 6.24 -22.11 9.04
N TYR A 169 7.28 -22.92 9.22
CA TYR A 169 8.41 -22.92 8.30
C TYR A 169 8.03 -23.39 6.90
N ARG A 170 7.26 -24.47 6.77
CA ARG A 170 6.76 -24.92 5.47
C ARG A 170 5.86 -23.88 4.77
N ALA A 171 5.06 -23.16 5.53
CA ALA A 171 4.27 -22.05 4.99
C ALA A 171 5.17 -20.90 4.50
N MET A 172 6.24 -20.58 5.23
CA MET A 172 7.22 -19.58 4.80
C MET A 172 7.89 -19.96 3.47
N ASP A 173 8.27 -21.22 3.28
CA ASP A 173 8.84 -21.71 2.03
C ASP A 173 7.84 -21.53 0.87
N LEU A 174 6.57 -21.91 1.05
CA LEU A 174 5.54 -21.72 0.02
C LEU A 174 5.29 -20.24 -0.30
N ILE A 175 5.25 -19.37 0.72
CA ILE A 175 5.07 -17.94 0.54
C ILE A 175 6.23 -17.36 -0.26
N ALA A 176 7.41 -17.80 0.04
CA ALA A 176 8.60 -17.33 -0.59
C ALA A 176 8.69 -17.79 -2.06
N GLN A 177 8.37 -19.05 -2.38
CA GLN A 177 8.29 -19.55 -3.75
C GLN A 177 7.23 -18.83 -4.61
N HIS A 178 6.19 -18.29 -3.97
CA HIS A 178 5.07 -17.63 -4.66
C HIS A 178 5.00 -16.12 -4.37
N HIS A 179 6.11 -15.49 -3.97
CA HIS A 179 6.12 -14.08 -3.58
C HIS A 179 5.61 -13.14 -4.69
N GLU A 180 5.92 -13.44 -5.96
CA GLU A 180 5.44 -12.68 -7.11
C GLU A 180 3.93 -12.78 -7.29
N LEU A 181 3.40 -14.01 -7.29
CA LEU A 181 1.96 -14.25 -7.34
C LEU A 181 1.22 -13.53 -6.20
N ILE A 182 1.79 -13.58 -5.00
CA ILE A 182 1.22 -12.91 -3.82
C ILE A 182 1.16 -11.41 -4.05
N GLN A 183 2.22 -10.78 -4.55
CA GLN A 183 2.27 -9.34 -4.82
C GLN A 183 1.23 -8.94 -5.88
N ASP A 184 1.15 -9.66 -6.99
CA ASP A 184 0.21 -9.39 -8.08
C ASP A 184 -1.25 -9.49 -7.60
N ARG A 185 -1.56 -10.54 -6.83
CA ARG A 185 -2.90 -10.74 -6.28
C ARG A 185 -3.25 -9.71 -5.21
N LEU A 186 -2.31 -9.37 -4.34
CA LEU A 186 -2.50 -8.31 -3.33
C LEU A 186 -2.77 -6.95 -3.98
N TYR A 187 -2.03 -6.61 -5.05
CA TYR A 187 -2.33 -5.41 -5.82
C TYR A 187 -3.75 -5.45 -6.40
N TYR A 188 -4.13 -6.56 -7.07
CA TYR A 188 -5.45 -6.72 -7.65
C TYR A 188 -6.57 -6.53 -6.61
N TYR A 189 -6.50 -7.22 -5.48
CA TYR A 189 -7.53 -7.15 -4.45
C TYR A 189 -7.54 -5.80 -3.73
N SER A 190 -6.37 -5.23 -3.43
CA SER A 190 -6.29 -3.91 -2.80
C SER A 190 -6.84 -2.81 -3.70
N ASN A 191 -6.55 -2.84 -5.01
CA ASN A 191 -7.08 -1.87 -5.97
C ASN A 191 -8.61 -1.98 -6.15
N LYS A 192 -9.19 -3.17 -5.91
CA LYS A 192 -10.64 -3.37 -5.89
C LYS A 192 -11.29 -2.79 -4.64
N SER A 193 -10.62 -2.85 -3.49
CA SER A 193 -11.13 -2.37 -2.21
C SER A 193 -10.92 -0.86 -2.02
N MET A 194 -9.79 -0.34 -2.53
CA MET A 194 -9.43 1.07 -2.52
C MET A 194 -8.67 1.42 -3.79
N PRO A 195 -9.07 2.48 -4.53
CA PRO A 195 -8.33 2.91 -5.72
C PRO A 195 -6.88 3.22 -5.36
N ARG A 196 -5.91 2.61 -6.08
CA ARG A 196 -4.48 2.79 -5.83
C ARG A 196 -3.95 3.99 -6.62
N ASN A 197 -3.18 4.83 -5.97
CA ASN A 197 -2.58 6.04 -6.56
C ASN A 197 -1.22 5.72 -7.20
N VAL A 198 -1.25 5.02 -8.33
CA VAL A 198 -0.04 4.56 -9.04
C VAL A 198 0.56 5.60 -9.99
N ASN A 199 0.09 6.85 -9.99
CA ASN A 199 0.71 7.93 -10.78
C ASN A 199 2.03 8.43 -10.16
N ARG A 200 2.22 8.19 -8.87
CA ARG A 200 3.44 8.52 -8.12
C ARG A 200 3.93 7.26 -7.45
N LEU A 201 5.18 6.94 -7.68
CA LEU A 201 5.84 5.77 -7.12
C LEU A 201 7.01 6.21 -6.26
N TYR A 202 7.08 5.71 -5.04
CA TYR A 202 8.21 5.91 -4.14
C TYR A 202 9.00 4.63 -4.05
N TYR A 203 10.31 4.72 -4.24
CA TYR A 203 11.20 3.58 -4.08
C TYR A 203 12.27 3.88 -3.05
N ASP A 204 12.46 2.96 -2.12
CA ASP A 204 13.56 2.98 -1.16
C ASP A 204 14.05 1.57 -0.88
N CYS A 205 15.31 1.47 -0.47
CA CYS A 205 15.94 0.23 -0.05
C CYS A 205 16.17 0.26 1.47
N THR A 206 15.99 -0.90 2.08
CA THR A 206 16.39 -1.13 3.47
C THR A 206 17.16 -2.43 3.57
N ASN A 207 17.75 -2.70 4.73
CA ASN A 207 18.40 -3.99 4.97
C ASN A 207 18.04 -4.55 6.33
N PHE A 208 18.09 -5.87 6.42
CA PHE A 208 17.88 -6.62 7.64
C PHE A 208 19.14 -7.39 7.96
N PHE A 209 19.64 -7.27 9.17
CA PHE A 209 20.74 -8.11 9.65
C PHE A 209 20.19 -9.41 10.24
N THR A 210 21.04 -10.42 10.31
CA THR A 210 20.74 -11.69 10.95
C THR A 210 21.70 -11.90 12.09
N GLU A 211 21.24 -12.50 13.19
CA GLU A 211 22.12 -12.86 14.32
C GLU A 211 23.15 -13.95 13.97
N LYS A 212 23.02 -14.57 12.80
CA LYS A 212 23.95 -15.57 12.31
C LYS A 212 25.17 -14.89 11.70
N GLU A 213 26.35 -15.18 12.21
CA GLU A 213 27.62 -14.57 11.78
C GLU A 213 28.10 -15.06 10.41
N LEU A 214 27.68 -16.25 9.99
CA LEU A 214 28.15 -16.83 8.72
C LEU A 214 27.26 -16.37 7.55
N GLU A 215 27.94 -16.00 6.47
CA GLU A 215 27.28 -15.80 5.16
C GLU A 215 26.67 -17.09 4.63
N ASP A 216 25.73 -16.94 3.69
CA ASP A 216 25.28 -18.09 2.91
C ASP A 216 26.42 -18.55 1.97
N CYS A 217 26.69 -19.84 1.96
CA CYS A 217 27.64 -20.42 1.03
C CYS A 217 27.06 -20.44 -0.38
N ASP A 218 27.87 -20.16 -1.37
CA ASP A 218 27.49 -20.33 -2.77
C ASP A 218 27.30 -21.83 -3.03
N VAL A 219 26.06 -22.28 -3.02
CA VAL A 219 25.74 -23.67 -3.36
C VAL A 219 25.79 -23.77 -4.88
N LYS A 220 26.86 -24.32 -5.39
CA LYS A 220 26.97 -24.72 -6.80
C LYS A 220 26.10 -25.94 -7.04
N GLY A 221 24.82 -25.74 -7.25
CA GLY A 221 23.86 -26.79 -7.57
C GLY A 221 22.83 -26.26 -8.55
N LYS A 222 22.65 -26.95 -9.67
CA LYS A 222 21.61 -26.69 -10.63
C LYS A 222 20.27 -27.08 -9.99
N SER A 223 19.62 -26.19 -9.25
CA SER A 223 18.23 -26.36 -8.92
C SER A 223 17.41 -25.30 -9.67
N GLU A 224 16.31 -25.71 -10.26
CA GLU A 224 15.34 -24.80 -10.89
C GLU A 224 14.59 -23.95 -9.85
N ASP A 225 14.83 -24.18 -8.57
CA ASP A 225 14.23 -23.43 -7.48
C ASP A 225 15.04 -22.15 -7.21
N TRP A 226 14.48 -21.01 -7.53
CA TRP A 226 15.01 -19.66 -7.29
C TRP A 226 15.61 -19.49 -5.88
N TYR A 227 15.07 -20.19 -4.90
CA TYR A 227 15.49 -20.16 -3.50
C TYR A 227 16.85 -20.82 -3.23
N GLN A 228 17.24 -21.79 -4.02
CA GLN A 228 18.45 -22.59 -3.78
C GLN A 228 19.68 -21.99 -4.46
N ASP A 229 19.47 -21.10 -5.45
CA ASP A 229 20.56 -20.49 -6.21
C ASP A 229 20.97 -19.10 -5.70
N HIS A 230 20.20 -18.50 -4.76
CA HIS A 230 20.45 -17.15 -4.28
C HIS A 230 20.95 -17.17 -2.83
N THR A 231 22.23 -16.89 -2.67
CA THR A 231 22.86 -16.64 -1.38
C THR A 231 22.60 -15.20 -0.97
N LEU A 232 21.55 -14.99 -0.19
CA LEU A 232 21.07 -13.63 0.15
C LEU A 232 21.83 -13.00 1.30
N ARG A 233 22.21 -13.81 2.30
CA ARG A 233 22.93 -13.27 3.47
C ARG A 233 24.40 -13.08 3.13
N LYS A 234 24.79 -11.83 2.94
CA LYS A 234 26.18 -11.44 2.65
C LYS A 234 26.58 -10.25 3.52
N TYR A 235 27.86 -10.15 3.81
CA TYR A 235 28.41 -8.96 4.43
C TYR A 235 28.28 -7.78 3.48
N GLY A 236 27.72 -6.67 3.97
CA GLY A 236 27.48 -5.46 3.21
C GLY A 236 27.35 -4.25 4.11
N LYS A 237 26.99 -3.11 3.53
CA LYS A 237 26.82 -1.86 4.27
C LYS A 237 25.52 -1.90 5.06
N SER A 238 25.62 -2.28 6.35
CA SER A 238 24.46 -2.25 7.26
C SER A 238 24.05 -0.81 7.57
N LYS A 239 22.76 -0.50 7.42
CA LYS A 239 22.19 0.81 7.82
C LYS A 239 22.22 0.99 9.35
N GLU A 240 22.24 -0.09 10.10
CA GLU A 240 22.34 -0.09 11.57
C GLU A 240 23.78 -0.21 12.10
N ASN A 241 24.80 -0.20 11.19
CA ASN A 241 26.21 -0.40 11.53
C ASN A 241 26.47 -1.71 12.30
N ARG A 242 25.73 -2.77 11.98
CA ARG A 242 25.92 -4.11 12.54
C ARG A 242 26.99 -4.87 11.79
N PRO A 243 27.84 -5.67 12.51
CA PRO A 243 28.88 -6.47 11.87
C PRO A 243 28.37 -7.77 11.24
N ASN A 244 27.09 -8.02 11.29
CA ASN A 244 26.47 -9.27 10.83
C ASN A 244 26.12 -9.21 9.34
N PRO A 245 26.04 -10.39 8.66
CA PRO A 245 25.51 -10.46 7.32
C PRO A 245 24.09 -9.91 7.21
N ILE A 246 23.84 -9.20 6.12
CA ILE A 246 22.56 -8.55 5.84
C ILE A 246 21.88 -9.15 4.62
N VAL A 247 20.59 -8.92 4.52
CA VAL A 247 19.76 -9.10 3.33
C VAL A 247 19.15 -7.77 2.98
N GLN A 248 19.16 -7.37 1.73
CA GLN A 248 18.60 -6.11 1.27
C GLN A 248 17.18 -6.30 0.71
N LEU A 249 16.36 -5.29 0.91
CA LEU A 249 14.98 -5.22 0.44
C LEU A 249 14.76 -3.90 -0.27
N GLY A 250 14.35 -3.95 -1.53
CA GLY A 250 13.81 -2.81 -2.26
C GLY A 250 12.28 -2.80 -2.19
N LEU A 251 11.67 -1.66 -1.94
CA LEU A 251 10.23 -1.50 -1.79
C LEU A 251 9.71 -0.37 -2.66
N PHE A 252 8.76 -0.67 -3.54
CA PHE A 252 7.91 0.34 -4.17
C PHE A 252 6.63 0.56 -3.39
N MET A 253 6.27 1.81 -3.21
CA MET A 253 5.00 2.27 -2.66
C MET A 253 4.28 3.17 -3.66
N ASP A 254 2.96 3.21 -3.59
CA ASP A 254 2.16 4.17 -4.36
C ASP A 254 2.15 5.58 -3.73
N GLY A 255 1.43 6.51 -4.37
CA GLY A 255 1.31 7.90 -3.92
C GLY A 255 0.69 8.09 -2.54
N ASP A 256 0.03 7.08 -2.01
CA ASP A 256 -0.60 7.06 -0.69
C ASP A 256 0.24 6.29 0.35
N GLY A 257 1.44 5.85 -0.02
CA GLY A 257 2.36 5.13 0.84
C GLY A 257 2.01 3.65 1.05
N VAL A 258 1.15 3.08 0.20
CA VAL A 258 0.78 1.66 0.30
C VAL A 258 1.73 0.81 -0.55
N PRO A 259 2.31 -0.28 -0.02
CA PRO A 259 3.20 -1.15 -0.78
C PRO A 259 2.61 -1.66 -2.09
N LEU A 260 3.42 -1.67 -3.13
CA LEU A 260 3.08 -2.18 -4.47
C LEU A 260 3.88 -3.44 -4.80
N GLY A 261 5.17 -3.41 -4.52
CA GLY A 261 6.03 -4.52 -4.82
C GLY A 261 7.33 -4.46 -4.04
N ILE A 262 7.90 -5.63 -3.80
CA ILE A 262 9.16 -5.80 -3.11
C ILE A 262 10.11 -6.62 -3.97
N ASN A 263 11.40 -6.34 -3.80
CA ASN A 263 12.49 -7.19 -4.29
C ASN A 263 13.47 -7.46 -3.15
N VAL A 264 13.98 -8.68 -3.09
CA VAL A 264 14.97 -9.11 -2.09
C VAL A 264 16.25 -9.47 -2.83
N PHE A 265 17.37 -8.94 -2.38
CA PHE A 265 18.66 -9.15 -3.02
C PHE A 265 19.79 -9.31 -1.99
N ALA A 266 20.96 -9.77 -2.47
CA ALA A 266 22.06 -10.10 -1.58
C ALA A 266 22.61 -8.87 -0.84
N GLY A 267 23.08 -9.09 0.39
CA GLY A 267 23.57 -8.01 1.24
C GLY A 267 24.75 -7.22 0.70
N ASN A 268 25.54 -7.82 -0.20
CA ASN A 268 26.71 -7.20 -0.85
C ASN A 268 26.41 -6.59 -2.22
N GLU A 269 25.15 -6.71 -2.71
CA GLU A 269 24.76 -6.10 -3.98
C GLU A 269 24.55 -4.59 -3.85
N SER A 270 24.75 -3.90 -4.97
CA SER A 270 24.45 -2.46 -5.05
C SER A 270 22.94 -2.24 -5.15
N GLU A 271 22.42 -1.28 -4.40
CA GLU A 271 21.00 -0.86 -4.47
C GLU A 271 20.64 -0.22 -5.84
N LYS A 272 21.64 0.34 -6.53
CA LYS A 272 21.44 1.14 -7.74
C LYS A 272 20.73 0.41 -8.89
N PRO A 273 21.09 -0.82 -9.27
CA PRO A 273 20.45 -1.53 -10.38
C PRO A 273 19.14 -2.21 -9.99
N THR A 274 18.76 -2.25 -8.72
CA THR A 274 17.61 -3.04 -8.24
C THR A 274 16.26 -2.40 -8.51
N MET A 275 16.23 -1.07 -8.69
CA MET A 275 14.99 -0.32 -8.92
C MET A 275 14.35 -0.65 -10.27
N LYS A 276 15.13 -0.55 -11.34
CA LYS A 276 14.63 -0.67 -12.73
C LYS A 276 13.89 -1.99 -13.00
N PRO A 277 14.41 -3.20 -12.69
CA PRO A 277 13.70 -4.44 -12.96
C PRO A 277 12.37 -4.57 -12.23
N LEU A 278 12.30 -4.09 -10.98
CA LEU A 278 11.04 -4.09 -10.23
C LEU A 278 10.05 -3.07 -10.79
N GLU A 279 10.53 -1.90 -11.20
CA GLU A 279 9.72 -0.86 -11.84
C GLU A 279 9.11 -1.35 -13.16
N GLU A 280 9.92 -1.96 -14.03
CA GLU A 280 9.46 -2.55 -15.30
C GLU A 280 8.32 -3.54 -15.08
N LYS A 281 8.47 -4.43 -14.09
CA LYS A 281 7.47 -5.40 -13.71
C LYS A 281 6.17 -4.74 -13.23
N LEU A 282 6.26 -3.72 -12.38
CA LEU A 282 5.10 -3.00 -11.88
C LEU A 282 4.36 -2.28 -13.00
N ILE A 283 5.06 -1.62 -13.90
CA ILE A 283 4.47 -0.94 -15.05
C ILE A 283 3.71 -1.92 -15.95
N GLN A 284 4.29 -3.08 -16.23
CA GLN A 284 3.63 -4.13 -17.01
C GLN A 284 2.36 -4.63 -16.32
N ASN A 285 2.40 -4.87 -15.02
CA ASN A 285 1.25 -5.35 -14.24
C ASN A 285 0.13 -4.31 -14.13
N PHE A 286 0.47 -3.03 -14.07
CA PHE A 286 -0.53 -1.96 -13.95
C PHE A 286 -1.10 -1.51 -15.28
N SER A 287 -0.45 -1.88 -16.40
CA SER A 287 -0.75 -1.33 -17.74
C SER A 287 -0.79 0.21 -17.75
N LYS A 288 0.00 0.83 -16.88
CA LYS A 288 0.07 2.28 -16.68
C LYS A 288 1.48 2.74 -16.92
N THR A 289 1.62 3.81 -17.71
CA THR A 289 2.91 4.31 -18.15
C THR A 289 3.15 5.79 -17.79
N ASP A 290 2.08 6.51 -17.43
CA ASP A 290 2.19 7.92 -16.99
C ASP A 290 2.45 7.96 -15.48
N ILE A 291 3.73 7.91 -15.12
CA ILE A 291 4.17 7.81 -13.74
C ILE A 291 5.31 8.78 -13.41
N VAL A 292 5.39 9.16 -12.15
CA VAL A 292 6.52 9.89 -11.58
C VAL A 292 7.17 9.01 -10.51
N VAL A 293 8.43 8.67 -10.69
CA VAL A 293 9.20 7.87 -9.73
C VAL A 293 10.00 8.78 -8.82
N CYS A 294 9.85 8.60 -7.53
CA CYS A 294 10.57 9.32 -6.49
C CYS A 294 11.53 8.37 -5.77
N ALA A 295 12.81 8.73 -5.70
CA ALA A 295 13.81 7.93 -5.00
C ALA A 295 14.90 8.80 -4.36
N ASP A 296 15.65 8.21 -3.42
CA ASP A 296 16.74 8.87 -2.72
C ASP A 296 18.00 9.07 -3.59
N CYS A 297 18.91 9.90 -3.09
CA CYS A 297 20.17 10.26 -3.72
C CYS A 297 21.02 9.03 -4.14
N GLY A 298 21.05 7.98 -3.32
CA GLY A 298 21.79 6.75 -3.60
C GLY A 298 21.35 6.04 -4.89
N LEU A 299 20.10 6.24 -5.30
CA LEU A 299 19.44 5.62 -6.45
C LEU A 299 19.43 6.52 -7.71
N SER A 300 19.90 7.77 -7.60
CA SER A 300 19.95 8.75 -8.70
C SER A 300 21.11 8.45 -9.66
N THR A 301 21.07 7.29 -10.34
CA THR A 301 22.05 6.94 -11.37
C THR A 301 21.63 7.47 -12.74
N PHE A 302 22.58 7.55 -13.65
CA PHE A 302 22.29 7.94 -15.04
C PHE A 302 21.27 6.98 -15.66
N ASP A 303 21.46 5.67 -15.50
CA ASP A 303 20.57 4.64 -16.07
C ASP A 303 19.15 4.74 -15.53
N ASN A 304 18.98 4.98 -14.21
CA ASN A 304 17.66 5.13 -13.60
C ASN A 304 16.98 6.42 -14.07
N ARG A 305 17.75 7.50 -14.22
CA ARG A 305 17.21 8.76 -14.77
C ARG A 305 16.83 8.64 -16.23
N GLN A 306 17.70 8.04 -17.05
CA GLN A 306 17.42 7.81 -18.47
C GLN A 306 16.18 6.92 -18.66
N PHE A 307 16.04 5.86 -17.88
CA PHE A 307 14.87 5.00 -17.92
C PHE A 307 13.56 5.74 -17.59
N ASN A 308 13.62 6.70 -16.65
CA ASN A 308 12.47 7.49 -16.21
C ASN A 308 12.34 8.87 -16.90
N ASN A 309 13.16 9.16 -17.90
CA ASN A 309 13.07 10.37 -18.70
C ASN A 309 12.64 10.00 -20.13
N CYS A 310 11.46 9.42 -20.25
CA CYS A 310 10.96 8.98 -21.56
C CYS A 310 9.57 9.52 -21.86
N THR A 311 9.38 9.77 -23.16
CA THR A 311 8.09 10.14 -23.75
C THR A 311 7.48 8.95 -24.49
N PHE A 312 6.27 9.12 -25.02
CA PHE A 312 5.60 8.09 -25.81
C PHE A 312 6.47 7.53 -26.97
N ASP A 313 7.33 8.36 -27.56
CA ASP A 313 8.16 7.98 -28.71
C ASP A 313 9.48 7.31 -28.31
N THR A 314 9.96 7.58 -27.11
CA THR A 314 11.28 7.14 -26.61
C THR A 314 11.20 6.05 -25.54
N ASP A 315 10.00 5.60 -25.19
CA ASP A 315 9.80 4.63 -24.12
C ASP A 315 10.37 3.25 -24.51
N PRO A 316 11.36 2.71 -23.78
CA PRO A 316 11.91 1.39 -24.04
C PRO A 316 10.91 0.24 -23.83
N LEU A 317 9.79 0.49 -23.14
CA LEU A 317 8.75 -0.51 -22.90
C LEU A 317 7.76 -0.67 -24.08
N VAL A 318 7.92 0.10 -25.13
CA VAL A 318 7.11 -0.03 -26.37
C VAL A 318 7.13 -1.46 -26.93
N GLN A 319 8.25 -2.17 -26.80
CA GLN A 319 8.38 -3.56 -27.20
C GLN A 319 7.40 -4.52 -26.48
N PHE A 320 6.92 -4.14 -25.29
CA PHE A 320 5.90 -4.87 -24.54
C PHE A 320 4.48 -4.36 -24.80
N GLY A 321 4.28 -3.50 -25.82
CA GLY A 321 2.99 -2.90 -26.12
C GLY A 321 2.59 -1.77 -25.14
N LEU A 322 3.49 -1.36 -24.27
CA LEU A 322 3.29 -0.31 -23.29
C LEU A 322 3.95 0.97 -23.79
N ARG A 323 3.20 2.06 -23.84
CA ARG A 323 3.69 3.40 -24.16
C ARG A 323 3.27 4.35 -23.06
N GLY A 324 4.17 5.27 -22.68
CA GLY A 324 3.83 6.24 -21.66
C GLY A 324 4.85 7.34 -21.52
N GLN A 325 4.55 8.20 -20.60
CA GLN A 325 5.41 9.29 -20.21
C GLN A 325 5.84 9.04 -18.78
N ARG A 326 7.13 8.86 -18.57
CA ARG A 326 7.71 8.67 -17.25
C ARG A 326 8.57 9.86 -16.88
N HIS A 327 8.49 10.23 -15.62
CA HIS A 327 9.25 11.30 -15.01
C HIS A 327 9.87 10.82 -13.70
N TYR A 328 10.83 11.53 -13.19
CA TYR A 328 11.45 11.23 -11.91
C TYR A 328 11.66 12.47 -11.04
N VAL A 329 11.69 12.23 -9.74
CA VAL A 329 12.12 13.20 -8.72
C VAL A 329 13.15 12.50 -7.84
N TYR A 330 14.42 12.85 -8.01
CA TYR A 330 15.51 12.28 -7.24
C TYR A 330 16.23 13.35 -6.43
N VAL A 331 16.60 12.98 -5.21
CA VAL A 331 17.51 13.82 -4.41
C VAL A 331 18.91 13.72 -5.00
N GLN A 332 19.54 14.87 -5.22
CA GLN A 332 20.92 14.94 -5.73
C GLN A 332 21.80 15.73 -4.77
N SER A 333 22.93 15.14 -4.35
CA SER A 333 23.90 15.85 -3.53
C SER A 333 24.59 16.92 -4.35
N ILE A 334 24.52 18.19 -3.92
CA ILE A 334 25.22 19.32 -4.56
C ILE A 334 26.72 19.06 -4.61
N LYS A 335 27.33 18.48 -3.58
CA LYS A 335 28.76 18.15 -3.52
C LYS A 335 29.22 17.18 -4.61
N GLN A 336 28.32 16.43 -5.20
CA GLN A 336 28.62 15.45 -6.25
C GLN A 336 28.38 15.99 -7.67
N LEU A 337 27.86 17.22 -7.78
CA LEU A 337 27.66 17.88 -9.07
C LEU A 337 28.99 18.37 -9.66
N LYS A 338 29.01 18.59 -11.00
CA LYS A 338 30.09 19.31 -11.64
C LYS A 338 30.17 20.74 -11.08
N ALA A 339 31.36 21.36 -11.00
CA ALA A 339 31.58 22.67 -10.42
C ALA A 339 30.61 23.74 -10.94
N SER A 340 30.39 23.79 -12.26
CA SER A 340 29.45 24.75 -12.87
C SER A 340 27.99 24.59 -12.43
N LEU A 341 27.59 23.38 -11.99
CA LEU A 341 26.27 23.12 -11.43
C LEU A 341 26.23 23.39 -9.92
N GLN A 342 27.34 23.19 -9.23
CA GLN A 342 27.48 23.60 -7.84
C GLN A 342 27.34 25.13 -7.73
N ASP A 343 28.11 25.88 -8.54
CA ASP A 343 28.06 27.33 -8.57
C ASP A 343 26.65 27.86 -8.86
N TRP A 344 25.99 27.27 -9.85
CA TRP A 344 24.60 27.58 -10.17
C TRP A 344 23.62 27.27 -9.01
N ALA A 345 23.79 26.13 -8.33
CA ALA A 345 22.89 25.73 -7.26
C ALA A 345 23.00 26.60 -6.00
N ILE A 346 24.19 27.14 -5.72
CA ILE A 346 24.43 28.00 -4.56
C ILE A 346 24.30 29.51 -4.87
N ASP A 347 24.22 29.89 -6.16
CA ASP A 347 24.01 31.29 -6.55
C ASP A 347 22.64 31.78 -6.06
N PRO A 348 22.57 32.88 -5.29
CA PRO A 348 21.35 33.42 -4.72
C PRO A 348 20.41 34.09 -5.71
N SER A 349 20.82 34.25 -6.98
CA SER A 349 19.99 34.90 -8.01
C SER A 349 18.98 33.94 -8.65
N ASP A 350 17.93 34.49 -9.24
CA ASP A 350 16.94 33.79 -10.09
C ASP A 350 16.15 32.68 -9.42
N TRP A 351 15.95 32.77 -8.13
CA TRP A 351 15.05 31.87 -7.42
C TRP A 351 13.60 32.27 -7.63
N SER A 352 12.72 31.25 -7.68
CA SER A 352 11.28 31.42 -7.70
C SER A 352 10.65 30.74 -6.49
N TYR A 353 9.43 31.11 -6.14
CA TYR A 353 8.67 30.42 -5.12
C TYR A 353 7.24 30.15 -5.57
N ILE A 354 6.66 29.11 -5.01
CA ILE A 354 5.24 28.75 -5.15
C ILE A 354 4.62 28.79 -3.76
N ASP A 355 3.60 29.63 -3.60
CA ASP A 355 2.72 29.58 -2.42
C ASP A 355 1.78 28.39 -2.55
N ARG A 356 1.86 27.43 -1.64
CA ARG A 356 1.07 26.20 -1.67
C ARG A 356 -0.43 26.43 -1.50
N ARG A 357 -0.84 27.49 -0.82
CA ARG A 357 -2.25 27.81 -0.56
C ARG A 357 -2.91 28.43 -1.77
N SER A 358 -2.25 29.38 -2.36
CA SER A 358 -2.78 30.16 -3.50
C SER A 358 -2.38 29.62 -4.87
N GLY A 359 -1.34 28.78 -4.96
CA GLY A 359 -0.73 28.33 -6.21
C GLY A 359 -0.02 29.44 -6.98
N LYS A 360 0.13 30.64 -6.41
CA LYS A 360 0.80 31.76 -7.08
C LYS A 360 2.31 31.55 -7.08
N THR A 361 2.92 31.90 -8.20
CA THR A 361 4.36 31.89 -8.38
C THR A 361 4.91 33.31 -8.46
N ALA A 362 6.10 33.55 -7.92
CA ALA A 362 6.81 34.79 -8.07
C ALA A 362 8.32 34.54 -8.10
N THR A 363 9.05 35.40 -8.78
CA THR A 363 10.52 35.35 -8.87
C THR A 363 11.13 36.16 -7.75
N VAL A 364 12.18 35.67 -7.13
CA VAL A 364 12.97 36.32 -6.09
C VAL A 364 14.30 36.68 -6.70
N ASN A 365 14.58 37.97 -6.79
CA ASN A 365 15.83 38.50 -7.40
C ASN A 365 17.08 37.99 -6.67
N LYS A 366 16.99 37.83 -5.35
CA LYS A 366 18.07 37.30 -4.53
C LYS A 366 17.49 36.57 -3.34
N PHE A 367 17.83 35.28 -3.23
CA PHE A 367 17.46 34.45 -2.11
C PHE A 367 18.59 34.35 -1.08
N SER A 368 18.31 34.56 0.19
CA SER A 368 19.25 34.37 1.29
C SER A 368 18.60 33.59 2.41
N LEU A 369 19.25 32.52 2.85
CA LEU A 369 18.84 31.76 4.03
C LEU A 369 18.85 32.61 5.31
N ASP A 370 19.69 33.65 5.36
CA ASP A 370 19.76 34.59 6.48
C ASP A 370 18.49 35.44 6.63
N SER A 371 17.67 35.53 5.58
CA SER A 371 16.36 36.18 5.64
C SER A 371 15.29 35.30 6.31
N LEU A 372 15.54 33.99 6.43
CA LEU A 372 14.71 33.06 7.16
C LEU A 372 15.13 33.08 8.63
N ASN A 373 14.48 33.89 9.44
CA ASN A 373 14.72 33.95 10.88
C ASN A 373 13.56 33.25 11.65
N GLU A 374 13.78 33.01 12.94
CA GLU A 374 12.80 32.35 13.80
C GLU A 374 11.43 33.06 13.84
N ASN A 375 11.38 34.36 13.58
CA ASN A 375 10.16 35.16 13.65
C ASN A 375 9.28 35.06 12.40
N ASN A 376 9.81 34.65 11.26
CA ASN A 376 9.07 34.51 10.00
C ASN A 376 9.05 33.08 9.46
N HIS A 377 9.56 32.12 10.23
CA HIS A 377 9.61 30.71 9.86
C HIS A 377 8.23 30.15 9.49
N ASP A 378 7.19 30.55 10.21
CA ASP A 378 5.83 30.09 9.96
C ASP A 378 5.23 30.64 8.67
N GLU A 379 5.69 31.82 8.19
CA GLU A 379 5.24 32.40 6.93
C GLU A 379 5.77 31.61 5.72
N PHE A 380 6.90 30.92 5.87
CA PHE A 380 7.55 30.15 4.80
C PHE A 380 7.16 28.67 4.76
N TYR A 381 6.41 28.17 5.72
CA TYR A 381 5.96 26.77 5.75
C TYR A 381 5.13 26.37 4.52
N ASP A 382 4.39 27.30 3.98
CA ASP A 382 3.50 27.08 2.83
C ASP A 382 4.13 27.51 1.50
N VAL A 383 5.42 27.81 1.48
CA VAL A 383 6.14 28.29 0.29
C VAL A 383 7.21 27.27 -0.11
N ILE A 384 7.28 26.96 -1.39
CA ILE A 384 8.36 26.17 -1.98
C ILE A 384 9.24 27.08 -2.79
N PHE A 385 10.50 27.20 -2.42
CA PHE A 385 11.52 27.87 -3.23
C PHE A 385 12.12 26.88 -4.23
N TYR A 386 12.29 27.32 -5.47
CA TYR A 386 12.88 26.51 -6.52
C TYR A 386 13.68 27.37 -7.50
N LYS A 387 14.61 26.73 -8.18
CA LYS A 387 15.38 27.30 -9.28
C LYS A 387 15.50 26.24 -10.36
N GLU A 388 15.21 26.61 -11.60
CA GLU A 388 15.15 25.66 -12.71
C GLU A 388 16.33 25.84 -13.65
N ARG A 389 16.85 24.73 -14.14
CA ARG A 389 17.83 24.69 -15.22
C ARG A 389 17.62 23.45 -16.06
N THR A 390 17.47 23.61 -17.35
CA THR A 390 17.48 22.50 -18.29
C THR A 390 18.91 22.09 -18.59
N ILE A 391 19.22 20.82 -18.40
CA ILE A 391 20.52 20.23 -18.71
C ILE A 391 20.32 19.28 -19.88
N ALA A 392 21.06 19.49 -20.98
CA ALA A 392 21.07 18.53 -22.07
C ALA A 392 21.80 17.26 -21.63
N GLU A 393 21.24 16.10 -21.94
CA GLU A 393 21.77 14.79 -21.52
C GLU A 393 23.15 14.46 -22.08
N ASN A 394 23.59 15.20 -23.09
CA ASN A 394 24.86 14.99 -23.78
C ASN A 394 25.95 16.02 -23.41
N GLY A 395 25.78 16.76 -22.31
CA GLY A 395 26.68 17.85 -21.94
C GLY A 395 27.61 17.57 -20.79
#